data_0d40a2721fc726244c9d363e9f02cdcb
#
_entry.id   0d40a2721fc726244c9d363e9f02cdcb
#
_cell.length_a   1.000
_cell.length_b   1.000
_cell.length_c   1.000
_cell.angle_alpha   90.00
_cell.angle_beta   90.00
_cell.angle_gamma   90.00
#
_symmetry.space_group_name_H-M   'P 1'
#
loop_
_entity.id
_entity.type
_entity.pdbx_description
1 polymer ?
#
loop_
_entity_poly.entity_id
_entity_poly.type
_entity_poly.pdbx_seq_one_letter_code
_entity_poly.pdbx_strand_id
1 'polypeptide(L)'
;MQGGGVIVDSGNFDWEASGKFPDFTQPDESYHGVVYTREFGKMAYIIKARMQLMRDFGCYPSAHSAFLLNLGLETLPIRMKQYCENATAVAKFLETSDKIVSVTYPGLETDQYHALAQKYLPNGTCGVISFSIKGGRPAAVRFMDALELASIEVHVADIRTCVLHPASATHRQLTEEQLVAAGIDGGLIRLSVGLEHVDDILADVKQALDRV
;
A
#
# COMPACT_ATOMS: atom_id res chain seq x y z
N MET A 1 6.90 13.46 8.59
CA MET A 1 5.76 12.74 7.93
C MET A 1 4.56 12.78 8.87
N GLN A 2 3.35 12.99 8.35
CA GLN A 2 2.11 13.01 9.12
C GLN A 2 1.23 11.82 8.67
N GLY A 3 0.86 10.98 9.62
CA GLY A 3 -0.07 9.86 9.36
C GLY A 3 -1.52 10.29 9.55
N GLY A 4 -2.41 9.63 8.82
CA GLY A 4 -3.85 9.78 8.95
C GLY A 4 -4.57 8.60 8.30
N GLY A 5 -5.86 8.50 8.52
CA GLY A 5 -6.69 7.45 7.95
C GLY A 5 -8.09 7.93 7.63
N VAL A 6 -8.74 7.21 6.74
CA VAL A 6 -10.14 7.44 6.35
C VAL A 6 -10.88 6.11 6.40
N ILE A 7 -12.07 6.14 6.99
CA ILE A 7 -13.03 5.03 6.91
C ILE A 7 -14.12 5.40 5.91
N VAL A 8 -14.31 4.56 4.90
CA VAL A 8 -15.36 4.73 3.89
C VAL A 8 -16.30 3.54 3.99
N ASP A 9 -17.58 3.82 4.21
CA ASP A 9 -18.63 2.80 4.31
C ASP A 9 -19.69 3.05 3.23
N SER A 10 -20.04 2.01 2.47
CA SER A 10 -21.12 2.06 1.48
C SER A 10 -22.52 2.10 2.10
N GLY A 11 -22.64 1.70 3.36
CA GLY A 11 -23.91 1.52 4.05
C GLY A 11 -24.76 0.36 3.51
N ASN A 12 -24.18 -0.54 2.72
CA ASN A 12 -24.91 -1.63 2.07
C ASN A 12 -24.71 -3.00 2.73
N PHE A 13 -23.93 -3.06 3.83
CA PHE A 13 -23.74 -4.32 4.54
C PHE A 13 -25.01 -4.66 5.34
N ASP A 14 -25.49 -5.88 5.18
CA ASP A 14 -26.65 -6.37 5.93
C ASP A 14 -26.21 -6.94 7.29
N TRP A 15 -26.25 -6.08 8.29
CA TRP A 15 -25.84 -6.42 9.66
C TRP A 15 -26.75 -7.47 10.29
N GLU A 16 -28.07 -7.41 10.03
CA GLU A 16 -29.06 -8.33 10.55
C GLU A 16 -28.84 -9.74 9.98
N ALA A 17 -28.79 -9.86 8.66
CA ALA A 17 -28.60 -11.14 7.97
C ALA A 17 -27.25 -11.80 8.30
N SER A 18 -26.21 -11.01 8.59
CA SER A 18 -24.89 -11.55 8.90
C SER A 18 -24.86 -12.31 10.24
N GLY A 19 -25.67 -11.92 11.20
CA GLY A 19 -25.74 -12.50 12.55
C GLY A 19 -24.43 -12.43 13.38
N LYS A 20 -23.39 -11.79 12.85
CA LYS A 20 -22.05 -11.78 13.46
C LYS A 20 -21.77 -10.57 14.35
N PHE A 21 -22.60 -9.56 14.29
CA PHE A 21 -22.34 -8.25 14.90
C PHE A 21 -23.52 -7.81 15.80
N PRO A 22 -23.74 -8.46 16.95
CA PRO A 22 -24.86 -8.12 17.84
C PRO A 22 -24.81 -6.68 18.32
N ASP A 23 -23.63 -6.09 18.46
CA ASP A 23 -23.44 -4.69 18.88
C ASP A 23 -24.07 -3.67 17.94
N PHE A 24 -24.48 -4.06 16.74
CA PHE A 24 -25.22 -3.22 15.80
C PHE A 24 -26.71 -3.47 15.78
N THR A 25 -27.13 -4.71 16.10
CA THR A 25 -28.48 -5.22 15.88
C THR A 25 -29.28 -5.40 17.19
N GLN A 26 -28.59 -5.35 18.33
CA GLN A 26 -29.20 -5.45 19.64
C GLN A 26 -29.09 -4.13 20.42
N PRO A 27 -29.92 -3.94 21.48
CA PRO A 27 -29.84 -2.76 22.33
C PRO A 27 -28.45 -2.59 22.96
N ASP A 28 -27.88 -1.41 22.83
CA ASP A 28 -26.61 -1.04 23.46
C ASP A 28 -26.90 -0.33 24.79
N GLU A 29 -26.69 -1.02 25.91
CA GLU A 29 -26.97 -0.49 27.24
C GLU A 29 -26.09 0.74 27.57
N SER A 30 -24.88 0.84 27.02
CA SER A 30 -23.99 2.00 27.21
C SER A 30 -24.53 3.26 26.52
N TYR A 31 -25.45 3.09 25.57
CA TYR A 31 -26.14 4.15 24.82
C TYR A 31 -27.67 4.09 24.98
N HIS A 32 -28.12 3.85 26.19
CA HIS A 32 -29.56 3.91 26.56
C HIS A 32 -30.46 2.95 25.73
N GLY A 33 -29.92 1.80 25.33
CA GLY A 33 -30.66 0.79 24.58
C GLY A 33 -30.79 1.07 23.08
N VAL A 34 -29.96 1.94 22.50
CA VAL A 34 -29.95 2.21 21.05
C VAL A 34 -29.63 0.93 20.27
N VAL A 35 -30.43 0.65 19.25
CA VAL A 35 -30.15 -0.35 18.23
C VAL A 35 -29.67 0.37 16.97
N TYR A 36 -28.37 0.32 16.67
CA TYR A 36 -27.75 1.15 15.64
C TYR A 36 -28.32 0.94 14.24
N THR A 37 -28.59 -0.30 13.87
CA THR A 37 -29.19 -0.62 12.55
C THR A 37 -30.60 -0.06 12.41
N ARG A 38 -31.38 -0.05 13.48
CA ARG A 38 -32.75 0.45 13.49
C ARG A 38 -32.80 1.97 13.45
N GLU A 39 -31.98 2.63 14.29
CA GLU A 39 -32.04 4.09 14.46
C GLU A 39 -31.33 4.83 13.32
N PHE A 40 -30.23 4.27 12.79
CA PHE A 40 -29.35 4.97 11.84
C PHE A 40 -29.27 4.29 10.46
N GLY A 41 -29.86 3.12 10.28
CA GLY A 41 -29.92 2.43 9.00
C GLY A 41 -28.55 2.32 8.33
N LYS A 42 -28.41 2.83 7.12
CA LYS A 42 -27.16 2.79 6.34
C LYS A 42 -25.99 3.50 6.99
N MET A 43 -26.22 4.38 7.94
CA MET A 43 -25.17 5.11 8.66
C MET A 43 -24.75 4.44 9.97
N ALA A 44 -25.32 3.29 10.33
CA ALA A 44 -25.10 2.62 11.61
C ALA A 44 -23.61 2.47 11.94
N TYR A 45 -22.79 2.03 10.99
CA TYR A 45 -21.37 1.81 11.20
C TYR A 45 -20.61 3.10 11.53
N ILE A 46 -20.77 4.14 10.71
CA ILE A 46 -20.09 5.41 10.92
C ILE A 46 -20.57 6.12 12.18
N ILE A 47 -21.87 6.06 12.47
CA ILE A 47 -22.42 6.67 13.69
C ILE A 47 -21.88 5.96 14.93
N LYS A 48 -21.89 4.62 14.96
CA LYS A 48 -21.31 3.86 16.10
C LYS A 48 -19.82 4.17 16.27
N ALA A 49 -19.05 4.18 15.19
CA ALA A 49 -17.64 4.52 15.22
C ALA A 49 -17.38 5.92 15.82
N ARG A 50 -18.21 6.91 15.50
CA ARG A 50 -18.10 8.28 16.04
C ARG A 50 -18.60 8.42 17.46
N MET A 51 -19.76 7.85 17.77
CA MET A 51 -20.42 8.03 19.07
C MET A 51 -19.71 7.27 20.19
N GLN A 52 -19.23 6.07 19.92
CA GLN A 52 -18.53 5.25 20.92
C GLN A 52 -17.01 5.36 20.76
N LEU A 53 -16.47 4.81 19.67
CA LEU A 53 -15.02 4.60 19.58
C LEU A 53 -14.25 5.93 19.50
N MET A 54 -14.62 6.81 18.59
CA MET A 54 -13.89 8.07 18.40
C MET A 54 -14.05 8.97 19.64
N ARG A 55 -15.26 9.08 20.17
CA ARG A 55 -15.53 9.92 21.36
C ARG A 55 -14.84 9.40 22.61
N ASP A 56 -14.97 8.10 22.87
CA ASP A 56 -14.50 7.52 24.13
C ASP A 56 -12.99 7.32 24.16
N PHE A 57 -12.37 6.98 23.01
CA PHE A 57 -10.91 6.84 22.89
C PHE A 57 -10.19 8.13 22.49
N GLY A 58 -10.90 9.16 22.04
CA GLY A 58 -10.29 10.41 21.57
C GLY A 58 -9.48 10.25 20.28
N CYS A 59 -9.80 9.26 19.43
CA CYS A 59 -9.06 8.95 18.20
C CYS A 59 -9.45 9.89 17.06
N TYR A 60 -8.96 11.11 17.09
CA TYR A 60 -9.12 12.08 16.01
C TYR A 60 -7.84 12.88 15.75
N PRO A 61 -7.60 13.35 14.53
CA PRO A 61 -6.40 14.14 14.23
C PRO A 61 -6.47 15.50 14.92
N SER A 62 -5.29 16.00 15.36
CA SER A 62 -5.20 17.38 15.80
C SER A 62 -5.46 18.34 14.62
N ALA A 63 -5.80 19.61 14.92
CA ALA A 63 -5.98 20.62 13.88
C ALA A 63 -4.71 20.80 13.03
N HIS A 64 -3.52 20.73 13.65
CA HIS A 64 -2.25 20.79 12.94
C HIS A 64 -2.05 19.59 12.01
N SER A 65 -2.35 18.37 12.47
CA SER A 65 -2.31 17.17 11.65
C SER A 65 -3.26 17.26 10.45
N ALA A 66 -4.49 17.73 10.68
CA ALA A 66 -5.48 17.94 9.62
C ALA A 66 -5.00 18.98 8.59
N PHE A 67 -4.39 20.06 9.03
CA PHE A 67 -3.79 21.07 8.14
C PHE A 67 -2.69 20.47 7.26
N LEU A 68 -1.74 19.71 7.85
CA LEU A 68 -0.65 19.08 7.08
C LEU A 68 -1.18 18.05 6.07
N LEU A 69 -2.18 17.26 6.45
CA LEU A 69 -2.82 16.30 5.54
C LEU A 69 -3.52 17.03 4.38
N ASN A 70 -4.25 18.11 4.68
CA ASN A 70 -4.92 18.90 3.66
C ASN A 70 -3.93 19.54 2.68
N LEU A 71 -2.84 20.12 3.20
CA LEU A 71 -1.76 20.66 2.38
C LEU A 71 -1.16 19.59 1.45
N GLY A 72 -0.97 18.37 1.94
CA GLY A 72 -0.52 17.24 1.14
C GLY A 72 -1.49 16.83 0.03
N LEU A 73 -2.80 17.00 0.25
CA LEU A 73 -3.84 16.67 -0.74
C LEU A 73 -3.86 17.65 -1.92
N GLU A 74 -3.47 18.90 -1.73
CA GLU A 74 -3.50 19.92 -2.79
C GLU A 74 -2.68 19.55 -4.04
N THR A 75 -1.57 18.83 -3.84
CA THR A 75 -0.69 18.38 -4.94
C THR A 75 -0.81 16.89 -5.26
N LEU A 76 -1.71 16.16 -4.57
CA LEU A 76 -1.80 14.70 -4.71
C LEU A 76 -2.08 14.25 -6.14
N PRO A 77 -3.00 14.86 -6.92
CA PRO A 77 -3.26 14.41 -8.28
C PRO A 77 -2.05 14.50 -9.20
N ILE A 78 -1.24 15.56 -9.06
CA ILE A 78 -0.02 15.76 -9.86
C ILE A 78 1.03 14.71 -9.47
N ARG A 79 1.23 14.47 -8.17
CA ARG A 79 2.17 13.46 -7.68
C ARG A 79 1.75 12.05 -8.09
N MET A 80 0.47 11.71 -7.97
CA MET A 80 -0.03 10.38 -8.35
C MET A 80 0.19 10.09 -9.83
N LYS A 81 -0.02 11.08 -10.71
CA LYS A 81 0.27 10.93 -12.14
C LYS A 81 1.75 10.58 -12.36
N GLN A 82 2.66 11.35 -11.76
CA GLN A 82 4.10 11.12 -11.92
C GLN A 82 4.55 9.78 -11.32
N TYR A 83 4.03 9.38 -10.14
CA TYR A 83 4.31 8.06 -9.58
C TYR A 83 3.92 6.93 -10.53
N CYS A 84 2.72 7.01 -11.11
CA CYS A 84 2.23 5.98 -12.03
C CYS A 84 3.06 5.91 -13.32
N GLU A 85 3.44 7.05 -13.88
CA GLU A 85 4.29 7.13 -15.08
C GLU A 85 5.67 6.54 -14.83
N ASN A 86 6.33 6.95 -13.75
CA ASN A 86 7.64 6.44 -13.36
C ASN A 86 7.59 4.93 -13.06
N ALA A 87 6.61 4.49 -12.25
CA ALA A 87 6.46 3.08 -11.90
C ALA A 87 6.19 2.21 -13.13
N THR A 88 5.39 2.67 -14.08
CA THR A 88 5.14 1.94 -15.33
C THR A 88 6.42 1.78 -16.15
N ALA A 89 7.24 2.82 -16.24
CA ALA A 89 8.51 2.75 -16.97
C ALA A 89 9.48 1.77 -16.29
N VAL A 90 9.61 1.85 -14.97
CA VAL A 90 10.47 0.94 -14.18
C VAL A 90 9.99 -0.50 -14.26
N ALA A 91 8.67 -0.75 -14.14
CA ALA A 91 8.13 -2.09 -14.23
C ALA A 91 8.37 -2.73 -15.59
N LYS A 92 8.18 -1.97 -16.69
CA LYS A 92 8.50 -2.41 -18.06
C LYS A 92 9.97 -2.73 -18.22
N PHE A 93 10.85 -1.91 -17.68
CA PHE A 93 12.30 -2.17 -17.70
C PHE A 93 12.65 -3.46 -16.96
N LEU A 94 12.08 -3.69 -15.76
CA LEU A 94 12.33 -4.90 -14.99
C LEU A 94 11.87 -6.17 -15.73
N GLU A 95 10.75 -6.13 -16.47
CA GLU A 95 10.30 -7.26 -17.29
C GLU A 95 11.28 -7.67 -18.38
N THR A 96 12.10 -6.74 -18.87
CA THR A 96 13.10 -7.02 -19.93
C THR A 96 14.39 -7.63 -19.39
N SER A 97 14.61 -7.61 -18.08
CA SER A 97 15.85 -8.08 -17.46
C SER A 97 15.85 -9.60 -17.27
N ASP A 98 16.90 -10.24 -17.78
CA ASP A 98 17.12 -11.69 -17.58
C ASP A 98 17.45 -12.06 -16.12
N LYS A 99 17.75 -11.09 -15.27
CA LYS A 99 18.03 -11.24 -13.82
C LYS A 99 16.75 -11.26 -12.96
N ILE A 100 15.61 -10.92 -13.53
CA ILE A 100 14.32 -10.88 -12.85
C ILE A 100 13.56 -12.19 -13.08
N VAL A 101 12.93 -12.69 -12.02
CA VAL A 101 12.06 -13.88 -12.05
C VAL A 101 10.63 -13.49 -12.38
N SER A 102 10.14 -12.44 -11.72
CA SER A 102 8.76 -11.97 -11.85
C SER A 102 8.66 -10.49 -11.47
N VAL A 103 7.71 -9.82 -12.09
CA VAL A 103 7.30 -8.45 -11.74
C VAL A 103 5.81 -8.47 -11.47
N THR A 104 5.37 -7.87 -10.35
CA THR A 104 3.97 -7.67 -10.01
C THR A 104 3.69 -6.18 -9.98
N TYR A 105 2.94 -5.72 -10.96
CA TYR A 105 2.51 -4.33 -11.10
C TYR A 105 1.25 -4.26 -11.96
N PRO A 106 0.09 -3.89 -11.42
CA PRO A 106 -1.18 -3.94 -12.14
C PRO A 106 -1.27 -3.01 -13.37
N GLY A 107 -0.30 -2.11 -13.54
CA GLY A 107 -0.17 -1.29 -14.74
C GLY A 107 0.41 -2.04 -15.96
N LEU A 108 1.01 -3.21 -15.79
CA LEU A 108 1.51 -4.05 -16.87
C LEU A 108 0.38 -4.88 -17.48
N GLU A 109 0.35 -5.03 -18.80
CA GLU A 109 -0.64 -5.86 -19.50
C GLU A 109 -0.49 -7.34 -19.14
N THR A 110 0.70 -7.76 -18.73
CA THR A 110 1.04 -9.12 -18.31
C THR A 110 0.59 -9.46 -16.89
N ASP A 111 0.23 -8.45 -16.07
CA ASP A 111 -0.20 -8.66 -14.69
C ASP A 111 -1.62 -9.23 -14.64
N GLN A 112 -1.84 -10.25 -13.79
CA GLN A 112 -3.13 -10.93 -13.63
C GLN A 112 -4.27 -10.00 -13.20
N TYR A 113 -3.96 -8.87 -12.59
CA TYR A 113 -4.95 -7.88 -12.12
C TYR A 113 -5.08 -6.67 -13.06
N HIS A 114 -4.44 -6.68 -14.23
CA HIS A 114 -4.47 -5.56 -15.17
C HIS A 114 -5.90 -5.14 -15.53
N ALA A 115 -6.76 -6.09 -15.87
CA ALA A 115 -8.15 -5.81 -16.23
C ALA A 115 -8.96 -5.16 -15.08
N LEU A 116 -8.68 -5.57 -13.83
CA LEU A 116 -9.28 -4.95 -12.65
C LEU A 116 -8.73 -3.55 -12.41
N ALA A 117 -7.43 -3.35 -12.62
CA ALA A 117 -6.80 -2.04 -12.53
C ALA A 117 -7.39 -1.06 -13.55
N GLN A 118 -7.56 -1.47 -14.80
CA GLN A 118 -8.24 -0.65 -15.82
C GLN A 118 -9.66 -0.27 -15.42
N LYS A 119 -10.39 -1.17 -14.79
CA LYS A 119 -11.76 -0.92 -14.35
C LYS A 119 -11.84 0.05 -13.16
N TYR A 120 -11.01 -0.13 -12.15
CA TYR A 120 -11.12 0.59 -10.88
C TYR A 120 -10.16 1.77 -10.73
N LEU A 121 -9.06 1.77 -11.50
CA LEU A 121 -8.00 2.77 -11.45
C LEU A 121 -7.67 3.29 -12.86
N PRO A 122 -8.66 3.82 -13.62
CA PRO A 122 -8.50 4.17 -15.03
C PRO A 122 -7.49 5.31 -15.27
N ASN A 123 -7.18 6.09 -14.24
CA ASN A 123 -6.26 7.24 -14.32
C ASN A 123 -4.83 6.93 -13.88
N GLY A 124 -4.51 5.66 -13.66
CA GLY A 124 -3.22 5.18 -13.19
C GLY A 124 -3.35 4.31 -11.95
N THR A 125 -2.43 3.37 -11.78
CA THR A 125 -2.54 2.31 -10.77
C THR A 125 -1.93 2.71 -9.43
N CYS A 126 -0.61 2.77 -9.35
CA CYS A 126 0.13 3.12 -8.14
C CYS A 126 1.61 3.38 -8.45
N GLY A 127 2.37 3.79 -7.44
CA GLY A 127 3.83 3.94 -7.49
C GLY A 127 4.59 2.74 -6.91
N VAL A 128 3.93 1.62 -6.59
CA VAL A 128 4.56 0.49 -5.90
C VAL A 128 4.66 -0.72 -6.83
N ILE A 129 5.87 -1.26 -6.95
CA ILE A 129 6.20 -2.44 -7.74
C ILE A 129 6.75 -3.49 -6.78
N SER A 130 6.38 -4.75 -6.97
CA SER A 130 7.06 -5.89 -6.36
C SER A 130 7.71 -6.73 -7.45
N PHE A 131 8.94 -7.18 -7.23
CA PHE A 131 9.65 -8.04 -8.17
C PHE A 131 10.60 -8.98 -7.44
N SER A 132 10.89 -10.12 -8.05
CA SER A 132 11.83 -11.11 -7.52
C SER A 132 13.07 -11.19 -8.37
N ILE A 133 14.25 -11.18 -7.70
CA ILE A 133 15.57 -11.31 -8.34
C ILE A 133 16.02 -12.77 -8.33
N LYS A 134 16.61 -13.22 -9.46
CA LYS A 134 17.27 -14.52 -9.54
C LYS A 134 18.44 -14.61 -8.57
N GLY A 135 18.58 -15.76 -7.90
CA GLY A 135 19.63 -15.96 -6.89
C GLY A 135 19.17 -15.68 -5.46
N GLY A 136 17.88 -15.35 -5.26
CA GLY A 136 17.24 -15.26 -3.95
C GLY A 136 17.82 -14.17 -3.05
N ARG A 137 17.78 -14.40 -1.72
CA ARG A 137 18.19 -13.41 -0.71
C ARG A 137 19.60 -12.82 -0.92
N PRO A 138 20.66 -13.61 -1.24
CA PRO A 138 22.00 -13.01 -1.46
C PRO A 138 22.04 -12.05 -2.63
N ALA A 139 21.28 -12.33 -3.69
CA ALA A 139 21.18 -11.46 -4.86
C ALA A 139 20.39 -10.19 -4.54
N ALA A 140 19.27 -10.31 -3.83
CA ALA A 140 18.46 -9.17 -3.38
C ALA A 140 19.27 -8.22 -2.48
N VAL A 141 20.09 -8.75 -1.57
CA VAL A 141 20.96 -7.94 -0.70
C VAL A 141 21.99 -7.19 -1.53
N ARG A 142 22.69 -7.86 -2.48
CA ARG A 142 23.67 -7.19 -3.37
C ARG A 142 23.01 -6.09 -4.19
N PHE A 143 21.82 -6.33 -4.73
CA PHE A 143 21.07 -5.32 -5.46
C PHE A 143 20.79 -4.09 -4.58
N MET A 144 20.25 -4.31 -3.37
CA MET A 144 19.92 -3.21 -2.47
C MET A 144 21.14 -2.41 -2.00
N ASP A 145 22.25 -3.10 -1.72
CA ASP A 145 23.51 -2.46 -1.30
C ASP A 145 24.17 -1.66 -2.44
N ALA A 146 23.82 -1.95 -3.68
CA ALA A 146 24.36 -1.27 -4.86
C ALA A 146 23.54 -0.03 -5.29
N LEU A 147 22.35 0.18 -4.74
CA LEU A 147 21.52 1.35 -5.06
C LEU A 147 22.19 2.64 -4.53
N GLU A 148 22.21 3.67 -5.35
CA GLU A 148 22.81 4.97 -5.04
C GLU A 148 21.75 6.07 -4.86
N LEU A 149 20.65 6.01 -5.62
CA LEU A 149 19.55 6.97 -5.56
C LEU A 149 18.44 6.50 -4.60
N ALA A 150 18.01 5.24 -4.76
CA ALA A 150 16.91 4.70 -3.98
C ALA A 150 17.31 4.45 -2.52
N SER A 151 16.50 4.92 -1.58
CA SER A 151 16.74 4.76 -0.14
C SER A 151 16.16 3.44 0.38
N ILE A 152 16.89 2.75 1.27
CA ILE A 152 16.39 1.55 1.95
C ILE A 152 15.47 1.99 3.08
N GLU A 153 14.16 1.90 2.87
CA GLU A 153 13.15 2.39 3.82
C GLU A 153 11.89 1.50 3.78
N VAL A 154 11.15 1.47 4.90
CA VAL A 154 9.96 0.61 5.05
C VAL A 154 8.66 1.27 4.59
N HIS A 155 8.63 2.58 4.44
CA HIS A 155 7.42 3.30 4.01
C HIS A 155 7.21 3.24 2.49
N VAL A 156 6.06 3.70 2.05
CA VAL A 156 5.66 3.81 0.64
C VAL A 156 5.12 5.19 0.35
N ALA A 157 5.05 5.54 -0.91
CA ALA A 157 4.50 6.81 -1.40
C ALA A 157 5.26 8.06 -0.88
N ASP A 158 6.55 7.91 -0.59
CA ASP A 158 7.43 9.05 -0.40
C ASP A 158 7.68 9.73 -1.76
N ILE A 159 8.09 11.00 -1.74
CA ILE A 159 8.53 11.70 -2.95
C ILE A 159 9.83 11.14 -3.51
N ARG A 160 10.60 10.45 -2.69
CA ARG A 160 11.84 9.74 -3.05
C ARG A 160 11.55 8.27 -3.34
N THR A 161 12.32 7.72 -4.25
CA THR A 161 12.30 6.28 -4.50
C THR A 161 12.82 5.52 -3.28
N CYS A 162 12.02 4.58 -2.77
CA CYS A 162 12.32 3.78 -1.60
C CYS A 162 12.26 2.29 -1.94
N VAL A 163 13.14 1.51 -1.33
CA VAL A 163 13.23 0.08 -1.56
C VAL A 163 13.20 -0.70 -0.24
N LEU A 164 12.57 -1.85 -0.26
CA LEU A 164 12.47 -2.76 0.87
C LEU A 164 12.68 -4.20 0.43
N HIS A 165 13.49 -4.95 1.17
CA HIS A 165 13.58 -6.40 1.08
C HIS A 165 12.79 -7.03 2.24
N PRO A 166 11.56 -7.55 2.01
CA PRO A 166 10.68 -7.99 3.09
C PRO A 166 11.29 -9.07 3.97
N ALA A 167 11.97 -10.06 3.36
CA ALA A 167 12.56 -11.18 4.08
C ALA A 167 13.67 -10.78 5.07
N SER A 168 14.38 -9.66 4.85
CA SER A 168 15.43 -9.18 5.75
C SER A 168 14.98 -8.05 6.69
N ALA A 169 13.82 -7.43 6.44
CA ALA A 169 13.32 -6.29 7.18
C ALA A 169 11.99 -6.60 7.89
N THR A 170 10.87 -6.36 7.24
CA THR A 170 9.54 -6.43 7.87
C THR A 170 9.10 -7.84 8.28
N HIS A 171 9.66 -8.88 7.69
CA HIS A 171 9.32 -10.29 7.95
C HIS A 171 10.53 -11.10 8.44
N ARG A 172 11.57 -10.43 8.94
CA ARG A 172 12.82 -11.06 9.39
C ARG A 172 12.67 -12.10 10.50
N GLN A 173 11.54 -12.06 11.23
CA GLN A 173 11.22 -13.01 12.31
C GLN A 173 10.64 -14.32 11.81
N LEU A 174 10.28 -14.42 10.52
CA LEU A 174 9.72 -15.63 9.91
C LEU A 174 10.84 -16.58 9.48
N THR A 175 10.58 -17.90 9.58
CA THR A 175 11.44 -18.93 8.95
C THR A 175 11.27 -18.92 7.44
N GLU A 176 12.16 -19.57 6.70
CA GLU A 176 12.06 -19.67 5.24
C GLU A 176 10.74 -20.33 4.81
N GLU A 177 10.29 -21.39 5.53
CA GLU A 177 9.00 -22.04 5.24
C GLU A 177 7.81 -21.09 5.48
N GLN A 178 7.87 -20.28 6.54
CA GLN A 178 6.83 -19.30 6.85
C GLN A 178 6.83 -18.15 5.83
N LEU A 179 7.99 -17.71 5.34
CA LEU A 179 8.10 -16.71 4.27
C LEU A 179 7.47 -17.24 2.99
N VAL A 180 7.78 -18.47 2.58
CA VAL A 180 7.19 -19.09 1.39
C VAL A 180 5.66 -19.23 1.54
N ALA A 181 5.18 -19.67 2.70
CA ALA A 181 3.74 -19.77 2.99
C ALA A 181 3.03 -18.41 2.95
N ALA A 182 3.75 -17.32 3.25
CA ALA A 182 3.26 -15.95 3.14
C ALA A 182 3.41 -15.34 1.72
N GLY A 183 3.90 -16.12 0.75
CA GLY A 183 4.15 -15.66 -0.63
C GLY A 183 5.36 -14.74 -0.77
N ILE A 184 6.29 -14.82 0.17
CA ILE A 184 7.52 -14.01 0.19
C ILE A 184 8.70 -14.93 -0.12
N ASP A 185 9.20 -14.87 -1.33
CA ASP A 185 10.45 -15.55 -1.67
C ASP A 185 11.68 -14.72 -1.24
N GLY A 186 12.83 -15.38 -1.13
CA GLY A 186 14.06 -14.73 -0.68
C GLY A 186 14.60 -13.65 -1.63
N GLY A 187 14.14 -13.61 -2.88
CA GLY A 187 14.52 -12.61 -3.88
C GLY A 187 13.53 -11.45 -4.02
N LEU A 188 12.43 -11.47 -3.25
CA LEU A 188 11.36 -10.47 -3.36
C LEU A 188 11.81 -9.10 -2.88
N ILE A 189 11.63 -8.10 -3.72
CA ILE A 189 11.88 -6.69 -3.42
C ILE A 189 10.60 -5.89 -3.67
N ARG A 190 10.30 -4.96 -2.78
CA ARG A 190 9.27 -3.94 -2.97
C ARG A 190 9.93 -2.60 -3.24
N LEU A 191 9.62 -2.01 -4.38
CA LEU A 191 10.08 -0.69 -4.78
C LEU A 191 8.90 0.29 -4.76
N SER A 192 9.01 1.35 -3.99
CA SER A 192 8.10 2.50 -4.02
C SER A 192 8.76 3.60 -4.84
N VAL A 193 8.32 3.76 -6.07
CA VAL A 193 8.91 4.68 -7.04
C VAL A 193 8.52 6.11 -6.66
N GLY A 194 9.50 7.01 -6.66
CA GLY A 194 9.37 8.41 -6.30
C GLY A 194 9.09 9.33 -7.50
N LEU A 195 9.35 10.62 -7.28
CA LEU A 195 9.12 11.71 -8.23
C LEU A 195 10.39 12.17 -8.96
N GLU A 196 11.52 11.51 -8.75
CA GLU A 196 12.78 11.79 -9.44
C GLU A 196 12.59 11.60 -10.94
N HIS A 197 13.53 12.13 -11.74
CA HIS A 197 13.48 11.92 -13.18
C HIS A 197 13.56 10.42 -13.48
N VAL A 198 12.71 9.95 -14.37
CA VAL A 198 12.58 8.51 -14.64
C VAL A 198 13.89 7.87 -15.12
N ASP A 199 14.68 8.61 -15.90
CA ASP A 199 15.97 8.10 -16.39
C ASP A 199 16.99 7.90 -15.26
N ASP A 200 16.96 8.73 -14.22
CA ASP A 200 17.83 8.57 -13.05
C ASP A 200 17.44 7.34 -12.24
N ILE A 201 16.13 7.10 -12.06
CA ILE A 201 15.63 5.89 -11.40
C ILE A 201 16.01 4.64 -12.19
N LEU A 202 15.84 4.67 -13.52
CA LEU A 202 16.19 3.56 -14.39
C LEU A 202 17.69 3.29 -14.40
N ALA A 203 18.51 4.34 -14.40
CA ALA A 203 19.96 4.22 -14.32
C ALA A 203 20.42 3.57 -13.01
N ASP A 204 19.81 3.99 -11.88
CA ASP A 204 20.13 3.43 -10.56
C ASP A 204 19.73 1.95 -10.48
N VAL A 205 18.50 1.61 -10.87
CA VAL A 205 18.03 0.23 -10.89
C VAL A 205 18.89 -0.65 -11.81
N LYS A 206 19.25 -0.14 -12.99
CA LYS A 206 20.08 -0.87 -13.94
C LYS A 206 21.47 -1.15 -13.38
N GLN A 207 22.18 -0.12 -12.88
CA GLN A 207 23.54 -0.30 -12.34
C GLN A 207 23.53 -1.24 -11.13
N ALA A 208 22.49 -1.22 -10.29
CA ALA A 208 22.33 -2.14 -9.17
C ALA A 208 22.08 -3.59 -9.64
N LEU A 209 21.28 -3.80 -10.69
CA LEU A 209 21.10 -5.09 -11.32
C LEU A 209 22.42 -5.63 -11.94
N ASP A 210 23.26 -4.76 -12.47
CA ASP A 210 24.56 -5.16 -13.04
C ASP A 210 25.54 -5.74 -11.99
N ARG A 211 25.25 -5.54 -10.68
CA ARG A 211 26.01 -6.11 -9.55
C ARG A 211 25.50 -7.47 -9.05
N VAL A 212 24.43 -7.97 -9.61
CA VAL A 212 23.78 -9.24 -9.21
C VAL A 212 24.21 -10.42 -10.07
#